data_acd075de8403b7715584b0dceb98b163
#
_entry.id   acd075de8403b7715584b0dceb98b163
#
_cell.length_a   1.000
_cell.length_b   1.000
_cell.length_c   1.000
_cell.angle_alpha   90.00
_cell.angle_beta   90.00
_cell.angle_gamma   90.00
#
_symmetry.space_group_name_H-M   'P 1'
#
loop_
_entity.id
_entity.type
_entity.pdbx_description
1 polymer ?
#
loop_
_entity_poly.entity_id
_entity_poly.type
_entity_poly.pdbx_seq_one_letter_code
_entity_poly.pdbx_strand_id
1 'polypeptide(L)'
;MFRRPFSALLATAVLLAAPLAAQDSSLAAPGTFVLRAAHLIDGTGAAEINNAAIVVVGDSITWVGTAANVKTPAGARTIDLGDATLLPGFIDAHVHLAGRELGD
;
A
#
# COMPACT_ATOMS: atom_id res chain seq x y z
N MET A 1 17.96 48.64 -59.79
CA MET A 1 17.89 49.00 -58.40
C MET A 1 16.75 48.19 -57.77
N PHE A 2 17.03 46.90 -57.39
CA PHE A 2 16.04 45.97 -56.86
C PHE A 2 16.23 45.84 -55.36
N ARG A 3 15.28 46.32 -54.60
CA ARG A 3 15.20 46.12 -53.14
C ARG A 3 14.51 44.78 -52.85
N ARG A 4 15.22 43.85 -52.25
CA ARG A 4 14.63 42.63 -51.71
C ARG A 4 14.11 42.90 -50.30
N PRO A 5 12.87 42.54 -49.97
CA PRO A 5 12.42 42.58 -48.59
C PRO A 5 12.95 41.34 -47.82
N PHE A 6 13.60 41.58 -46.69
CA PHE A 6 13.94 40.56 -45.72
C PHE A 6 12.67 40.13 -44.99
N SER A 7 12.19 38.95 -45.29
CA SER A 7 11.15 38.31 -44.50
C SER A 7 11.77 37.68 -43.28
N ALA A 8 11.61 38.30 -42.14
CA ALA A 8 11.97 37.71 -40.85
C ALA A 8 10.94 36.65 -40.47
N LEU A 9 11.37 35.36 -40.52
CA LEU A 9 10.60 34.27 -40.00
C LEU A 9 10.75 34.26 -38.47
N LEU A 10 9.70 34.73 -37.77
CA LEU A 10 9.57 34.54 -36.33
C LEU A 10 9.19 33.07 -36.10
N ALA A 11 10.15 32.23 -35.67
CA ALA A 11 9.86 30.91 -35.18
C ALA A 11 9.34 31.01 -33.73
N THR A 12 8.03 30.88 -33.58
CA THR A 12 7.38 30.82 -32.28
C THR A 12 7.59 29.42 -31.71
N ALA A 13 8.53 29.25 -30.79
CA ALA A 13 8.70 28.03 -30.01
C ALA A 13 7.55 27.92 -29.01
N VAL A 14 6.57 27.07 -29.32
CA VAL A 14 5.52 26.70 -28.37
C VAL A 14 6.12 25.68 -27.42
N LEU A 15 6.49 26.11 -26.21
CA LEU A 15 6.80 25.20 -25.09
C LEU A 15 5.49 24.49 -24.70
N LEU A 16 5.35 23.22 -25.08
CA LEU A 16 4.37 22.34 -24.46
C LEU A 16 4.80 22.07 -23.02
N ALA A 17 4.27 22.85 -22.08
CA ALA A 17 4.31 22.49 -20.68
C ALA A 17 3.38 21.27 -20.49
N ALA A 18 3.97 20.07 -20.44
CA ALA A 18 3.25 18.89 -19.98
C ALA A 18 2.83 19.15 -18.53
N PRO A 19 1.56 18.93 -18.15
CA PRO A 19 1.19 19.00 -16.76
C PRO A 19 1.97 17.94 -16.02
N LEU A 20 2.84 18.36 -15.09
CA LEU A 20 3.42 17.48 -14.10
C LEU A 20 2.22 17.00 -13.27
N ALA A 21 1.75 15.79 -13.56
CA ALA A 21 0.77 15.16 -12.70
C ALA A 21 1.41 15.07 -11.33
N ALA A 22 1.01 15.96 -10.43
CA ALA A 22 1.33 15.82 -9.03
C ALA A 22 0.84 14.42 -8.64
N GLN A 23 1.77 13.54 -8.35
CA GLN A 23 1.44 12.30 -7.68
C GLN A 23 0.91 12.73 -6.33
N ASP A 24 -0.41 12.66 -6.21
CA ASP A 24 -1.10 12.84 -4.95
C ASP A 24 -0.58 11.77 -4.00
N SER A 25 0.50 12.09 -3.30
CA SER A 25 0.89 11.41 -2.07
C SER A 25 -0.05 11.91 -0.97
N SER A 26 -1.36 11.87 -1.25
CA SER A 26 -2.31 11.87 -0.17
C SER A 26 -1.96 10.63 0.63
N LEU A 27 -1.37 10.83 1.80
CA LEU A 27 -1.40 9.84 2.87
C LEU A 27 -2.84 9.37 2.86
N ALA A 28 -3.05 8.17 2.31
CA ALA A 28 -4.39 7.65 2.13
C ALA A 28 -5.08 7.81 3.48
N ALA A 29 -6.15 8.60 3.49
CA ALA A 29 -7.00 8.69 4.65
C ALA A 29 -7.22 7.24 5.12
N PRO A 30 -7.22 6.94 6.43
CA PRO A 30 -7.28 5.59 6.92
C PRO A 30 -8.41 4.87 6.22
N GLY A 31 -8.04 4.06 5.21
CA GLY A 31 -8.97 3.39 4.35
C GLY A 31 -9.41 2.09 4.96
N THR A 32 -10.46 1.52 4.41
CA THR A 32 -10.87 0.16 4.76
C THR A 32 -10.19 -0.82 3.84
N PHE A 33 -9.56 -1.85 4.41
CA PHE A 33 -8.88 -2.91 3.70
C PHE A 33 -9.46 -4.26 4.07
N VAL A 34 -9.52 -5.17 3.09
CA VAL A 34 -9.75 -6.59 3.31
C VAL A 34 -8.48 -7.31 2.88
N LEU A 35 -7.77 -7.90 3.84
CA LEU A 35 -6.62 -8.75 3.55
C LEU A 35 -7.10 -10.19 3.45
N ARG A 36 -6.67 -10.92 2.43
CA ARG A 36 -6.94 -12.33 2.22
C ARG A 36 -5.65 -13.11 2.16
N ALA A 37 -5.63 -14.29 2.78
CA ALA A 37 -4.48 -15.19 2.76
C ALA A 37 -4.92 -16.63 2.86
N ALA A 38 -4.04 -17.56 2.45
CA ALA A 38 -4.33 -18.99 2.59
C ALA A 38 -4.50 -19.39 4.04
N HIS A 39 -3.74 -18.79 4.95
CA HIS A 39 -3.64 -19.21 6.34
C HIS A 39 -3.68 -18.01 7.30
N LEU A 40 -4.26 -18.20 8.48
CA LEU A 40 -4.22 -17.21 9.57
C LEU A 40 -4.14 -17.91 10.92
N ILE A 41 -3.18 -17.47 11.73
CA ILE A 41 -3.01 -17.84 13.14
C ILE A 41 -3.28 -16.59 13.96
N ASP A 42 -4.37 -16.58 14.73
CA ASP A 42 -4.86 -15.37 15.40
C ASP A 42 -4.24 -15.10 16.77
N GLY A 43 -3.36 -16.00 17.23
CA GLY A 43 -2.70 -15.88 18.53
C GLY A 43 -3.55 -16.27 19.74
N THR A 44 -4.78 -16.73 19.55
CA THR A 44 -5.66 -17.17 20.64
C THR A 44 -5.36 -18.58 21.12
N GLY A 45 -4.53 -19.34 20.41
CA GLY A 45 -4.30 -20.75 20.63
C GLY A 45 -5.33 -21.67 19.96
N ALA A 46 -6.28 -21.09 19.23
CA ALA A 46 -7.22 -21.86 18.41
C ALA A 46 -6.54 -22.46 17.18
N ALA A 47 -7.25 -23.35 16.49
CA ALA A 47 -6.77 -23.90 15.23
C ALA A 47 -6.61 -22.80 14.16
N GLU A 48 -5.68 -23.00 13.27
CA GLU A 48 -5.47 -22.15 12.09
C GLU A 48 -6.75 -21.98 11.27
N ILE A 49 -6.99 -20.77 10.80
CA ILE A 49 -8.07 -20.44 9.87
C ILE A 49 -7.54 -20.56 8.44
N ASN A 50 -8.01 -21.55 7.70
CA ASN A 50 -7.70 -21.69 6.28
C ASN A 50 -8.57 -20.78 5.42
N ASN A 51 -8.01 -20.31 4.30
CA ASN A 51 -8.66 -19.37 3.40
C ASN A 51 -9.23 -18.16 4.16
N ALA A 52 -8.35 -17.48 4.84
CA ALA A 52 -8.67 -16.44 5.80
C ALA A 52 -8.90 -15.07 5.17
N ALA A 53 -9.65 -14.25 5.88
CA ALA A 53 -9.72 -12.82 5.61
C ALA A 53 -9.75 -12.03 6.92
N ILE A 54 -9.22 -10.81 6.88
CA ILE A 54 -9.36 -9.82 7.94
C ILE A 54 -9.84 -8.50 7.34
N VAL A 55 -10.65 -7.77 8.09
CA VAL A 55 -11.10 -6.42 7.73
C VAL A 55 -10.42 -5.42 8.65
N VAL A 56 -9.75 -4.45 8.05
CA VAL A 56 -9.09 -3.36 8.74
C VAL A 56 -9.79 -2.06 8.40
N VAL A 57 -10.16 -1.29 9.39
CA VAL A 57 -10.76 0.04 9.24
C VAL A 57 -9.87 1.03 9.97
N GLY A 58 -9.26 1.92 9.23
CA GLY A 58 -8.25 2.83 9.79
C GLY A 58 -7.05 2.04 10.35
N ASP A 59 -6.87 2.11 11.64
CA ASP A 59 -5.80 1.44 12.41
C ASP A 59 -6.26 0.19 13.16
N SER A 60 -7.51 -0.23 12.96
CA SER A 60 -8.13 -1.27 13.78
C SER A 60 -8.59 -2.46 12.94
N ILE A 61 -8.33 -3.68 13.44
CA ILE A 61 -8.90 -4.91 12.89
C ILE A 61 -10.33 -5.05 13.43
N THR A 62 -11.31 -5.00 12.54
CA THR A 62 -12.73 -5.03 12.92
C THR A 62 -13.40 -6.38 12.71
N TRP A 63 -12.78 -7.26 11.93
CA TRP A 63 -13.28 -8.59 11.67
C TRP A 63 -12.16 -9.55 11.27
N VAL A 64 -12.28 -10.81 11.71
CA VAL A 64 -11.37 -11.91 11.39
C VAL A 64 -12.18 -13.18 11.16
N GLY A 65 -11.84 -13.96 10.15
CA GLY A 65 -12.50 -15.23 9.87
C GLY A 65 -12.16 -15.79 8.49
N THR A 66 -13.01 -16.68 7.98
CA THR A 66 -12.82 -17.26 6.65
C THR A 66 -13.26 -16.29 5.55
N ALA A 67 -12.55 -16.29 4.42
CA ALA A 67 -12.90 -15.42 3.30
C ALA A 67 -14.29 -15.66 2.74
N ALA A 68 -14.86 -16.85 2.94
CA ALA A 68 -16.22 -17.15 2.53
C ALA A 68 -17.29 -16.36 3.33
N ASN A 69 -16.97 -15.99 4.56
CA ASN A 69 -17.89 -15.31 5.48
C ASN A 69 -17.66 -13.81 5.59
N VAL A 70 -16.60 -13.29 4.96
CA VAL A 70 -16.29 -11.87 5.04
C VAL A 70 -17.34 -11.02 4.33
N LYS A 71 -17.85 -10.03 5.03
CA LYS A 71 -18.66 -8.96 4.42
C LYS A 71 -17.73 -7.82 4.06
N THR A 72 -17.42 -7.71 2.78
CA THR A 72 -16.55 -6.64 2.29
C THR A 72 -17.26 -5.29 2.41
N PRO A 73 -16.75 -4.34 3.21
CA PRO A 73 -17.36 -3.02 3.31
C PRO A 73 -17.31 -2.27 1.97
N ALA A 74 -18.30 -1.41 1.73
CA ALA A 74 -18.33 -0.59 0.52
C ALA A 74 -17.08 0.30 0.46
N GLY A 75 -16.43 0.34 -0.70
CA GLY A 75 -15.20 1.11 -0.91
C GLY A 75 -13.93 0.47 -0.32
N ALA A 76 -14.01 -0.70 0.31
CA ALA A 76 -12.85 -1.39 0.82
C ALA A 76 -11.93 -1.87 -0.30
N ARG A 77 -10.64 -1.66 -0.12
CA ARG A 77 -9.61 -2.22 -1.00
C ARG A 77 -9.29 -3.66 -0.55
N THR A 78 -9.40 -4.61 -1.46
CA THR A 78 -8.96 -5.99 -1.18
C THR A 78 -7.50 -6.18 -1.58
N ILE A 79 -6.72 -6.77 -0.68
CA ILE A 79 -5.33 -7.17 -0.89
C ILE A 79 -5.27 -8.68 -0.70
N ASP A 80 -4.97 -9.39 -1.78
CA ASP A 80 -4.78 -10.84 -1.75
C ASP A 80 -3.30 -11.16 -1.59
N LEU A 81 -2.95 -11.86 -0.53
CA LEU A 81 -1.58 -12.26 -0.20
C LEU A 81 -1.24 -13.67 -0.68
N GLY A 82 -2.18 -14.33 -1.38
CA GLY A 82 -1.99 -15.67 -1.92
C GLY A 82 -1.72 -16.71 -0.84
N ASP A 83 -0.67 -17.52 -1.04
CA ASP A 83 -0.27 -18.62 -0.15
C ASP A 83 0.55 -18.12 1.06
N ALA A 84 0.13 -17.02 1.65
CA ALA A 84 0.76 -16.47 2.84
C ALA A 84 0.04 -16.90 4.12
N THR A 85 0.76 -16.87 5.24
CA THR A 85 0.21 -17.01 6.58
C THR A 85 0.20 -15.66 7.27
N LEU A 86 -0.99 -15.21 7.68
CA LEU A 86 -1.17 -14.03 8.52
C LEU A 86 -0.95 -14.37 9.99
N LEU A 87 -0.23 -13.52 10.67
CA LEU A 87 0.09 -13.62 12.09
C LEU A 87 -0.10 -12.25 12.75
N PRO A 88 -0.43 -12.19 14.05
CA PRO A 88 -0.30 -10.97 14.81
C PRO A 88 1.14 -10.45 14.79
N GLY A 89 1.32 -9.14 14.85
CA GLY A 89 2.65 -8.54 14.98
C GLY A 89 3.35 -9.06 16.24
N PHE A 90 4.64 -9.36 16.13
CA PHE A 90 5.41 -9.84 17.27
C PHE A 90 5.79 -8.66 18.16
N ILE A 91 5.68 -8.88 19.47
CA ILE A 91 6.13 -7.96 20.51
C ILE A 91 7.24 -8.66 21.28
N ASP A 92 8.44 -8.09 21.22
CA ASP A 92 9.57 -8.58 22.00
C ASP A 92 9.85 -7.59 23.13
N ALA A 93 9.62 -8.04 24.36
CA ALA A 93 9.82 -7.23 25.55
C ALA A 93 11.31 -7.12 25.96
N HIS A 94 12.17 -7.97 25.40
CA HIS A 94 13.62 -7.96 25.64
C HIS A 94 14.34 -8.49 24.41
N VAL A 95 14.99 -7.61 23.66
CA VAL A 95 15.64 -7.97 22.40
C VAL A 95 17.06 -7.39 22.34
N HIS A 96 17.99 -8.19 21.80
CA HIS A 96 19.34 -7.78 21.44
C HIS A 96 19.45 -7.69 19.91
N LEU A 97 19.15 -6.52 19.34
CA LEU A 97 19.14 -6.32 17.88
C LEU A 97 20.54 -6.16 17.26
N ALA A 98 21.53 -5.87 18.08
CA ALA A 98 22.93 -5.76 17.66
C ALA A 98 23.79 -6.58 18.62
N GLY A 99 23.99 -7.82 18.27
CA GLY A 99 25.02 -8.69 18.92
C GLY A 99 26.44 -8.25 18.56
N ARG A 100 26.73 -6.96 18.66
CA ARG A 100 28.14 -6.55 18.73
C ARG A 100 28.47 -6.57 20.19
N GLU A 101 29.07 -7.68 20.63
CA GLU A 101 29.92 -7.62 21.82
C GLU A 101 30.87 -6.48 21.60
N LEU A 102 30.77 -5.44 22.41
CA LEU A 102 31.87 -4.50 22.60
C LEU A 102 32.96 -5.34 23.24
N GLY A 103 33.67 -6.08 22.39
CA GLY A 103 34.83 -6.83 22.81
C GLY A 103 35.87 -5.85 23.35
N ASP A 104 36.48 -6.27 24.38
CA ASP A 104 37.58 -5.70 25.14
C ASP A 104 38.63 -4.94 24.29
#